data_894f2837fc0404e9b5cd2e4949f8e9e8
#
_entry.id   894f2837fc0404e9b5cd2e4949f8e9e8
#
_cell.length_a   1.000
_cell.length_b   1.000
_cell.length_c   1.000
_cell.angle_alpha   90.00
_cell.angle_beta   90.00
_cell.angle_gamma   90.00
#
_symmetry.space_group_name_H-M   'P 1'
#
loop_
_entity.id
_entity.type
_entity.pdbx_description
1 polymer ?
#
loop_
_entity_poly.entity_id
_entity_poly.type
_entity_poly.pdbx_seq_one_letter_code
_entity_poly.pdbx_strand_id
1 'polypeptide(L)'
;VKHNTTHLLGPVEPGDLVVMIGCSASGKSSLLAAVPEHQIVSLDRLRAVASEPGDQGSTADAVLLQHQILGMRLRRARTSIVENTSVEQLHRLQLVELAHQYGRRCVAARVDAPLATCLARNALRPDHERVPEDVLRWQHAMARAARLTLPDEGFDEIRHHRTA
;
A
#
# COMPACT_ATOMS: atom_id res chain seq x y z
N VAL A 1 -12.49 8.16 25.00
CA VAL A 1 -11.34 9.05 24.73
C VAL A 1 -10.94 8.84 23.28
N LYS A 2 -11.24 9.81 22.40
CA LYS A 2 -10.79 9.78 21.01
C LYS A 2 -9.29 10.04 21.02
N HIS A 3 -8.47 9.02 20.87
CA HIS A 3 -7.06 9.19 20.57
C HIS A 3 -6.97 9.70 19.12
N ASN A 4 -6.92 11.01 19.00
CA ASN A 4 -6.64 11.68 17.74
C ASN A 4 -5.14 11.57 17.50
N THR A 5 -4.68 10.37 17.12
CA THR A 5 -3.31 10.18 16.66
C THR A 5 -3.26 10.81 15.27
N THR A 6 -2.67 11.99 15.18
CA THR A 6 -2.42 12.64 13.90
C THR A 6 -1.40 11.77 13.16
N HIS A 7 -1.89 10.83 12.38
CA HIS A 7 -1.06 10.01 11.53
C HIS A 7 -0.47 10.90 10.43
N LEU A 8 0.79 10.69 10.08
CA LEU A 8 1.41 11.31 8.92
C LEU A 8 0.59 11.06 7.64
N LEU A 9 -0.18 9.99 7.65
CA LEU A 9 -1.12 9.61 6.59
C LEU A 9 -2.33 10.55 6.47
N GLY A 10 -2.61 11.38 7.47
CA GLY A 10 -3.83 12.19 7.57
C GLY A 10 -4.98 11.46 8.27
N PRO A 11 -6.15 12.10 8.42
CA PRO A 11 -7.28 11.52 9.15
C PRO A 11 -7.84 10.30 8.41
N VAL A 12 -8.05 9.23 9.17
CA VAL A 12 -8.65 7.97 8.70
C VAL A 12 -9.91 7.71 9.50
N GLU A 13 -11.02 7.47 8.82
CA GLU A 13 -12.28 7.14 9.47
C GLU A 13 -12.36 5.65 9.82
N PRO A 14 -13.10 5.28 10.88
CA PRO A 14 -13.29 3.88 11.21
C PRO A 14 -13.90 3.10 10.03
N GLY A 15 -13.23 2.04 9.62
CA GLY A 15 -13.67 1.19 8.51
C GLY A 15 -13.13 1.58 7.13
N ASP A 16 -12.36 2.66 7.01
CA ASP A 16 -11.70 3.00 5.74
C ASP A 16 -10.74 1.90 5.29
N LEU A 17 -10.67 1.71 3.99
CA LEU A 17 -9.58 1.02 3.32
C LEU A 17 -8.63 2.06 2.74
N VAL A 18 -7.40 2.11 3.25
CA VAL A 18 -6.35 2.98 2.72
C VAL A 18 -5.42 2.15 1.85
N VAL A 19 -5.25 2.55 0.61
CA VAL A 19 -4.34 1.90 -0.35
C VAL A 19 -3.09 2.76 -0.52
N MET A 20 -1.95 2.26 -0.03
CA MET A 20 -0.66 2.91 -0.25
C MET A 20 -0.21 2.68 -1.68
N ILE A 21 0.23 3.73 -2.36
CA ILE A 21 0.70 3.68 -3.75
C ILE A 21 2.07 4.34 -3.84
N GLY A 22 3.05 3.62 -4.34
CA GLY A 22 4.41 4.15 -4.49
C GLY A 22 5.43 3.04 -4.70
N CYS A 23 6.54 3.37 -5.33
CA CYS A 23 7.60 2.38 -5.55
C CYS A 23 8.21 1.91 -4.22
N SER A 24 8.96 0.83 -4.28
CA SER A 24 9.79 0.39 -3.16
C SER A 24 10.72 1.52 -2.73
N ALA A 25 11.01 1.61 -1.44
CA ALA A 25 11.86 2.65 -0.84
C ALA A 25 11.37 4.11 -1.01
N SER A 26 10.10 4.33 -1.41
CA SER A 26 9.53 5.69 -1.50
C SER A 26 9.19 6.32 -0.15
N GLY A 27 9.21 5.57 0.95
CA GLY A 27 8.89 6.06 2.29
C GLY A 27 7.49 5.69 2.81
N LYS A 28 6.79 4.76 2.16
CA LYS A 28 5.46 4.30 2.61
C LYS A 28 5.46 3.83 4.07
N SER A 29 6.41 2.98 4.43
CA SER A 29 6.50 2.42 5.78
C SER A 29 6.74 3.50 6.84
N SER A 30 7.45 4.57 6.51
CA SER A 30 7.66 5.72 7.42
C SER A 30 6.36 6.46 7.72
N LEU A 31 5.45 6.57 6.74
CA LEU A 31 4.13 7.16 6.96
C LEU A 31 3.24 6.29 7.86
N LEU A 32 3.53 4.99 7.93
CA LEU A 32 2.77 4.03 8.71
C LEU A 32 3.33 3.78 10.11
N ALA A 33 4.42 4.44 10.51
CA ALA A 33 5.12 4.18 11.77
C ALA A 33 4.21 4.32 13.02
N ALA A 34 3.22 5.21 12.98
CA ALA A 34 2.26 5.41 14.08
C ALA A 34 0.96 4.61 13.90
N VAL A 35 0.82 3.86 12.82
CA VAL A 35 -0.37 3.03 12.55
C VAL A 35 -0.27 1.72 13.32
N PRO A 36 -1.33 1.30 14.05
CA PRO A 36 -1.33 0.01 14.71
C PRO A 36 -1.05 -1.14 13.72
N GLU A 37 -0.12 -2.01 14.06
CA GLU A 37 0.34 -3.09 13.18
C GLU A 37 -0.80 -3.98 12.67
N HIS A 38 -1.79 -4.27 13.51
CA HIS A 38 -2.94 -5.10 13.15
C HIS A 38 -3.86 -4.47 12.10
N GLN A 39 -3.70 -3.17 11.78
CA GLN A 39 -4.42 -2.49 10.70
C GLN A 39 -3.69 -2.58 9.36
N ILE A 40 -2.40 -2.95 9.37
CA ILE A 40 -1.57 -3.00 8.17
C ILE A 40 -1.62 -4.41 7.58
N VAL A 41 -2.07 -4.49 6.32
CA VAL A 41 -2.11 -5.73 5.55
C VAL A 41 -1.10 -5.61 4.41
N SER A 42 0.04 -6.27 4.56
CA SER A 42 1.20 -6.18 3.65
C SER A 42 1.38 -7.46 2.86
N LEU A 43 1.54 -7.37 1.55
CA LEU A 43 1.86 -8.54 0.71
C LEU A 43 3.19 -9.19 1.08
N ASP A 44 4.20 -8.40 1.46
CA ASP A 44 5.51 -8.94 1.84
C ASP A 44 5.39 -9.84 3.09
N ARG A 45 4.61 -9.41 4.08
CA ARG A 45 4.33 -10.21 5.27
C ARG A 45 3.52 -11.46 4.94
N LEU A 46 2.52 -11.33 4.06
CA LEU A 46 1.69 -12.46 3.65
C LEU A 46 2.46 -13.48 2.80
N ARG A 47 3.40 -13.05 1.96
CA ARG A 47 4.33 -13.97 1.28
C ARG A 47 5.15 -14.77 2.28
N ALA A 48 5.69 -14.11 3.30
CA ALA A 48 6.44 -14.78 4.34
C ALA A 48 5.60 -15.80 5.14
N VAL A 49 4.32 -15.50 5.35
CA VAL A 49 3.37 -16.45 6.02
C VAL A 49 2.99 -17.59 5.10
N ALA A 50 2.78 -17.35 3.81
CA ALA A 50 2.38 -18.36 2.83
C ALA A 50 3.54 -19.30 2.42
N SER A 51 4.78 -18.81 2.52
CA SER A 51 5.99 -19.54 2.13
C SER A 51 7.18 -19.09 2.98
N GLU A 52 8.09 -18.30 2.40
CA GLU A 52 9.31 -17.80 3.03
C GLU A 52 9.48 -16.31 2.78
N PRO A 53 10.19 -15.58 3.66
CA PRO A 53 10.50 -14.16 3.41
C PRO A 53 11.17 -13.95 2.05
N GLY A 54 10.60 -13.05 1.24
CA GLY A 54 11.14 -12.70 -0.09
C GLY A 54 10.78 -13.67 -1.22
N ASP A 55 10.02 -14.74 -0.95
CA ASP A 55 9.56 -15.65 -2.01
C ASP A 55 8.54 -14.98 -2.92
N GLN A 56 9.00 -14.48 -4.07
CA GLN A 56 8.15 -13.86 -5.09
C GLN A 56 7.20 -14.86 -5.77
N GLY A 57 7.52 -16.16 -5.75
CA GLY A 57 6.67 -17.22 -6.29
C GLY A 57 5.35 -17.38 -5.55
N SER A 58 5.28 -16.97 -4.28
CA SER A 58 4.07 -17.02 -3.46
C SER A 58 3.16 -15.79 -3.59
N THR A 59 3.44 -14.87 -4.52
CA THR A 59 2.67 -13.61 -4.67
C THR A 59 1.19 -13.85 -4.93
N ALA A 60 0.82 -14.82 -5.75
CA ALA A 60 -0.58 -15.12 -6.05
C ALA A 60 -1.34 -15.57 -4.78
N ASP A 61 -0.71 -16.42 -3.97
CA ASP A 61 -1.28 -16.88 -2.69
C ASP A 61 -1.40 -15.72 -1.70
N ALA A 62 -0.38 -14.85 -1.63
CA ALA A 62 -0.40 -13.68 -0.76
C ALA A 62 -1.51 -12.69 -1.16
N VAL A 63 -1.75 -12.48 -2.45
CA VAL A 63 -2.86 -11.65 -2.96
C VAL A 63 -4.21 -12.25 -2.56
N LEU A 64 -4.39 -13.55 -2.70
CA LEU A 64 -5.61 -14.24 -2.29
C LEU A 64 -5.85 -14.07 -0.79
N LEU A 65 -4.84 -14.33 0.05
CA LEU A 65 -4.91 -14.13 1.50
C LEU A 65 -5.23 -12.67 1.84
N GLN A 66 -4.59 -11.71 1.18
CA GLN A 66 -4.85 -10.31 1.41
C GLN A 66 -6.30 -9.95 1.15
N HIS A 67 -6.88 -10.37 0.03
CA HIS A 67 -8.29 -10.13 -0.29
C HIS A 67 -9.23 -10.76 0.73
N GLN A 68 -8.96 -11.98 1.19
CA GLN A 68 -9.75 -12.64 2.22
C GLN A 68 -9.69 -11.89 3.56
N ILE A 69 -8.50 -11.50 4.01
CA ILE A 69 -8.31 -10.75 5.26
C ILE A 69 -9.03 -9.40 5.17
N LEU A 70 -8.85 -8.67 4.06
CA LEU A 70 -9.50 -7.37 3.85
C LEU A 70 -11.03 -7.52 3.87
N GLY A 71 -11.59 -8.51 3.19
CA GLY A 71 -13.04 -8.78 3.21
C GLY A 71 -13.57 -9.02 4.62
N MET A 72 -12.85 -9.80 5.44
CA MET A 72 -13.22 -10.04 6.84
C MET A 72 -13.17 -8.76 7.68
N ARG A 73 -12.16 -7.90 7.46
CA ARG A 73 -11.97 -6.65 8.20
C ARG A 73 -13.02 -5.60 7.81
N LEU A 74 -13.23 -5.42 6.50
CA LEU A 74 -14.19 -4.45 5.95
C LEU A 74 -15.63 -4.77 6.37
N ARG A 75 -16.01 -6.04 6.34
CA ARG A 75 -17.32 -6.49 6.85
C ARG A 75 -17.55 -6.09 8.31
N ARG A 76 -16.50 -6.06 9.12
CA ARG A 76 -16.53 -5.66 10.52
C ARG A 76 -16.29 -4.17 10.76
N ALA A 77 -16.26 -3.35 9.71
CA ALA A 77 -15.92 -1.93 9.79
C ALA A 77 -14.55 -1.67 10.45
N ARG A 78 -13.56 -2.53 10.19
CA ARG A 78 -12.22 -2.37 10.72
C ARG A 78 -11.33 -1.65 9.72
N THR A 79 -10.77 -0.51 10.14
CA THR A 79 -9.79 0.24 9.36
C THR A 79 -8.67 -0.68 8.90
N SER A 80 -8.33 -0.62 7.62
CA SER A 80 -7.31 -1.46 7.02
C SER A 80 -6.44 -0.65 6.07
N ILE A 81 -5.14 -0.89 6.11
CA ILE A 81 -4.17 -0.21 5.28
C ILE A 81 -3.41 -1.26 4.46
N VAL A 82 -3.51 -1.15 3.15
CA VAL A 82 -2.80 -2.02 2.20
C VAL A 82 -1.41 -1.42 1.96
N GLU A 83 -0.39 -2.08 2.49
CA GLU A 83 1.01 -1.69 2.32
C GLU A 83 1.65 -2.48 1.19
N ASN A 84 1.28 -2.14 -0.04
CA ASN A 84 1.88 -2.66 -1.26
C ASN A 84 2.47 -1.50 -2.07
N THR A 85 3.13 -1.81 -3.19
CA THR A 85 3.48 -0.77 -4.17
C THR A 85 2.24 -0.25 -4.89
N SER A 86 1.25 -1.11 -5.12
CA SER A 86 -0.06 -0.84 -5.76
C SER A 86 0.07 -0.01 -7.04
N VAL A 87 1.15 -0.25 -7.81
CA VAL A 87 1.44 0.54 -9.01
C VAL A 87 0.60 0.11 -10.21
N GLU A 88 0.06 -1.10 -10.20
CA GLU A 88 -0.79 -1.63 -11.26
C GLU A 88 -2.24 -1.20 -11.05
N GLN A 89 -2.84 -0.62 -12.10
CA GLN A 89 -4.21 -0.10 -12.05
C GLN A 89 -5.23 -1.19 -11.73
N LEU A 90 -5.12 -2.36 -12.36
CA LEU A 90 -6.06 -3.46 -12.12
C LEU A 90 -6.14 -3.84 -10.64
N HIS A 91 -5.00 -3.93 -9.98
CA HIS A 91 -4.95 -4.24 -8.55
C HIS A 91 -5.65 -3.16 -7.71
N ARG A 92 -5.45 -1.88 -8.02
CA ARG A 92 -6.14 -0.78 -7.33
C ARG A 92 -7.65 -0.83 -7.54
N LEU A 93 -8.10 -1.06 -8.78
CA LEU A 93 -9.53 -1.20 -9.09
C LEU A 93 -10.20 -2.33 -8.30
N GLN A 94 -9.52 -3.47 -8.14
CA GLN A 94 -10.01 -4.59 -7.33
C GLN A 94 -10.14 -4.22 -5.84
N LEU A 95 -9.22 -3.43 -5.31
CA LEU A 95 -9.28 -2.96 -3.92
C LEU A 95 -10.42 -1.95 -3.70
N VAL A 96 -10.63 -1.04 -4.65
CA VAL A 96 -11.76 -0.09 -4.62
C VAL A 96 -13.08 -0.85 -4.65
N GLU A 97 -13.23 -1.80 -5.57
CA GLU A 97 -14.43 -2.62 -5.67
C GLU A 97 -14.70 -3.39 -4.38
N LEU A 98 -13.66 -3.99 -3.80
CA LEU A 98 -13.76 -4.72 -2.54
C LEU A 98 -14.25 -3.82 -1.39
N ALA A 99 -13.71 -2.61 -1.26
CA ALA A 99 -14.16 -1.66 -0.23
C ALA A 99 -15.62 -1.28 -0.43
N HIS A 100 -16.00 -0.92 -1.64
CA HIS A 100 -17.37 -0.50 -1.97
C HIS A 100 -18.38 -1.64 -1.82
N GLN A 101 -18.00 -2.88 -2.10
CA GLN A 101 -18.84 -4.06 -1.86
C GLN A 101 -19.30 -4.16 -0.40
N TYR A 102 -18.47 -3.71 0.54
CA TYR A 102 -18.81 -3.67 1.97
C TYR A 102 -19.29 -2.29 2.44
N GLY A 103 -19.57 -1.36 1.53
CA GLY A 103 -20.01 0.00 1.86
C GLY A 103 -18.97 0.81 2.60
N ARG A 104 -17.67 0.60 2.33
CA ARG A 104 -16.56 1.30 2.97
C ARG A 104 -15.89 2.27 2.03
N ARG A 105 -15.40 3.39 2.59
CA ARG A 105 -14.59 4.34 1.83
C ARG A 105 -13.26 3.69 1.45
N CYS A 106 -12.78 3.99 0.24
CA CYS A 106 -11.46 3.62 -0.23
C CYS A 106 -10.63 4.88 -0.47
N VAL A 107 -9.53 5.01 0.25
CA VAL A 107 -8.64 6.18 0.21
C VAL A 107 -7.32 5.80 -0.46
N ALA A 108 -6.93 6.51 -1.50
CA ALA A 108 -5.61 6.37 -2.10
C ALA A 108 -4.61 7.27 -1.35
N ALA A 109 -3.50 6.70 -0.91
CA ALA A 109 -2.37 7.42 -0.35
C ALA A 109 -1.14 7.23 -1.24
N ARG A 110 -0.96 8.14 -2.20
CA ARG A 110 0.16 8.10 -3.13
C ARG A 110 1.39 8.75 -2.50
N VAL A 111 2.47 7.99 -2.44
CA VAL A 111 3.75 8.42 -1.89
C VAL A 111 4.74 8.63 -3.02
N ASP A 112 5.19 9.85 -3.18
CA ASP A 112 6.12 10.27 -4.22
C ASP A 112 7.48 10.63 -3.61
N ALA A 113 8.54 10.08 -4.19
CA ALA A 113 9.92 10.40 -3.84
C ALA A 113 10.75 10.47 -5.14
N PRO A 114 11.81 11.29 -5.18
CA PRO A 114 12.71 11.30 -6.32
C PRO A 114 13.31 9.91 -6.57
N LEU A 115 13.45 9.54 -7.84
CA LEU A 115 14.00 8.22 -8.20
C LEU A 115 15.38 8.00 -7.58
N ALA A 116 16.24 9.02 -7.59
CA ALA A 116 17.58 8.94 -6.99
C ALA A 116 17.52 8.61 -5.48
N THR A 117 16.55 9.20 -4.76
CA THR A 117 16.31 8.90 -3.34
C THR A 117 15.88 7.44 -3.15
N CYS A 118 14.96 6.96 -3.98
CA CYS A 118 14.49 5.57 -3.91
C CYS A 118 15.65 4.58 -4.19
N LEU A 119 16.47 4.85 -5.19
CA LEU A 119 17.64 4.03 -5.52
C LEU A 119 18.66 4.00 -4.38
N ALA A 120 18.99 5.17 -3.82
CA ALA A 120 19.94 5.27 -2.70
C ALA A 120 19.43 4.50 -1.46
N ARG A 121 18.15 4.66 -1.10
CA ARG A 121 17.53 3.93 0.01
C ARG A 121 17.50 2.43 -0.23
N ASN A 122 17.17 2.01 -1.46
CA ASN A 122 17.13 0.60 -1.82
C ASN A 122 18.52 -0.05 -1.73
N ALA A 123 19.58 0.67 -2.11
CA ALA A 123 20.95 0.19 -2.01
C ALA A 123 21.39 -0.07 -0.57
N LEU A 124 20.80 0.62 0.41
CA LEU A 124 21.10 0.45 1.84
C LEU A 124 20.32 -0.71 2.49
N ARG A 125 19.36 -1.32 1.76
CA ARG A 125 18.60 -2.45 2.30
C ARG A 125 19.43 -3.72 2.35
N PRO A 126 19.11 -4.64 3.27
CA PRO A 126 19.65 -6.00 3.24
C PRO A 126 19.40 -6.64 1.87
N ASP A 127 20.28 -7.54 1.43
CA ASP A 127 20.21 -8.15 0.10
C ASP A 127 18.86 -8.84 -0.19
N HIS A 128 18.29 -9.50 0.81
CA HIS A 128 17.00 -10.21 0.68
C HIS A 128 15.79 -9.26 0.59
N GLU A 129 15.94 -7.99 0.95
CA GLU A 129 14.90 -6.95 0.82
C GLU A 129 15.14 -6.00 -0.36
N ARG A 130 16.30 -6.11 -0.99
CA ARG A 130 16.70 -5.22 -2.08
C ARG A 130 15.97 -5.58 -3.36
N VAL A 131 15.26 -4.61 -3.92
CA VAL A 131 14.59 -4.75 -5.21
C VAL A 131 15.59 -4.53 -6.34
N PRO A 132 15.60 -5.35 -7.41
CA PRO A 132 16.41 -5.09 -8.59
C PRO A 132 16.18 -3.69 -9.15
N GLU A 133 17.23 -3.02 -9.62
CA GLU A 133 17.17 -1.62 -10.02
C GLU A 133 16.19 -1.37 -11.18
N ASP A 134 16.14 -2.26 -12.16
CA ASP A 134 15.22 -2.18 -13.29
C ASP A 134 13.76 -2.28 -12.83
N VAL A 135 13.47 -3.17 -11.87
CA VAL A 135 12.14 -3.29 -11.25
C VAL A 135 11.78 -2.02 -10.47
N LEU A 136 12.72 -1.47 -9.70
CA LEU A 136 12.48 -0.23 -8.96
C LEU A 136 12.20 0.95 -9.89
N ARG A 137 12.93 1.07 -10.99
CA ARG A 137 12.71 2.10 -12.02
C ARG A 137 11.33 1.95 -12.67
N TRP A 138 10.94 0.73 -13.00
CA TRP A 138 9.60 0.44 -13.51
C TRP A 138 8.52 0.82 -12.50
N GLN A 139 8.64 0.39 -11.25
CA GLN A 139 7.70 0.74 -10.18
C GLN A 139 7.57 2.26 -10.01
N HIS A 140 8.69 2.99 -10.06
CA HIS A 140 8.70 4.43 -9.94
C HIS A 140 7.96 5.12 -11.10
N ALA A 141 8.21 4.69 -12.33
CA ALA A 141 7.52 5.19 -13.52
C ALA A 141 6.01 4.93 -13.45
N MET A 142 5.61 3.73 -13.05
CA MET A 142 4.20 3.35 -12.89
C MET A 142 3.51 4.13 -11.77
N ALA A 143 4.19 4.33 -10.65
CA ALA A 143 3.66 5.13 -9.52
C ALA A 143 3.45 6.61 -9.91
N ARG A 144 4.31 7.16 -10.76
CA ARG A 144 4.13 8.49 -11.32
C ARG A 144 2.96 8.55 -12.29
N ALA A 145 2.85 7.59 -13.19
CA ALA A 145 1.76 7.50 -14.17
C ALA A 145 0.39 7.33 -13.46
N ALA A 146 0.34 6.63 -12.34
CA ALA A 146 -0.88 6.45 -11.55
C ALA A 146 -1.56 7.77 -11.18
N ARG A 147 -0.80 8.87 -11.05
CA ARG A 147 -1.37 10.21 -10.79
C ARG A 147 -2.43 10.61 -11.82
N LEU A 148 -2.28 10.18 -13.05
CA LEU A 148 -3.19 10.53 -14.15
C LEU A 148 -4.48 9.71 -14.14
N THR A 149 -4.44 8.49 -13.63
CA THR A 149 -5.59 7.57 -13.68
C THR A 149 -6.37 7.52 -12.36
N LEU A 150 -5.73 7.80 -11.23
CA LEU A 150 -6.38 7.76 -9.90
C LEU A 150 -7.72 8.49 -9.82
N PRO A 151 -7.91 9.70 -10.43
CA PRO A 151 -9.20 10.40 -10.37
C PRO A 151 -10.37 9.60 -10.96
N ASP A 152 -10.09 8.67 -11.87
CA ASP A 152 -11.10 7.87 -12.58
C ASP A 152 -11.22 6.43 -12.04
N GLU A 153 -10.48 6.08 -11.00
CA GLU A 153 -10.45 4.72 -10.46
C GLU A 153 -11.49 4.46 -9.35
N GLY A 154 -12.27 5.47 -8.96
CA GLY A 154 -13.37 5.33 -7.99
C GLY A 154 -12.95 5.45 -6.52
N PHE A 155 -11.74 5.91 -6.22
CA PHE A 155 -11.36 6.25 -4.84
C PHE A 155 -12.24 7.38 -4.29
N ASP A 156 -12.66 7.26 -3.04
CA ASP A 156 -13.45 8.30 -2.36
C ASP A 156 -12.61 9.51 -1.97
N GLU A 157 -11.31 9.30 -1.79
CA GLU A 157 -10.34 10.35 -1.50
C GLU A 157 -8.98 9.98 -2.08
N ILE A 158 -8.24 10.96 -2.57
CA ILE A 158 -6.86 10.79 -3.08
C ILE A 158 -5.95 11.75 -2.34
N ARG A 159 -4.91 11.22 -1.72
CA ARG A 159 -3.88 11.97 -1.00
C ARG A 159 -2.53 11.81 -1.68
N HIS A 160 -1.80 12.90 -1.76
CA HIS A 160 -0.45 12.90 -2.30
C HIS A 160 0.55 13.29 -1.20
N HIS A 161 1.46 12.39 -0.89
CA HIS A 161 2.54 12.59 0.07
C HIS A 161 3.86 12.68 -0.68
N ARG A 162 4.70 13.66 -0.32
CA ARG A 162 6.07 13.75 -0.82
C ARG A 162 7.04 13.43 0.29
N THR A 163 8.02 12.60 -0.03
CA THR A 163 9.14 12.30 0.84
C THR A 163 10.43 12.78 0.20
N ALA A 164 11.35 13.29 1.04
CA ALA A 164 12.63 13.80 0.57
C ALA A 164 13.62 12.68 0.25
#